data_f628a92b3e0e1962800f3a31692e93ab
#
_entry.id   f628a92b3e0e1962800f3a31692e93ab
#
_cell.length_a   1.000
_cell.length_b   1.000
_cell.length_c   1.000
_cell.angle_alpha   90.00
_cell.angle_beta   90.00
_cell.angle_gamma   90.00
#
_symmetry.space_group_name_H-M   'P 1'
#
loop_
_entity.id
_entity.type
_entity.pdbx_description
1 polymer ?
#
loop_
_entity_poly.entity_id
_entity_poly.type
_entity_poly.pdbx_seq_one_letter_code
_entity_poly.pdbx_strand_id
1 'polypeptide(L)'
;MTVSRAMRRLKQVLEIQEEECRAAMESARAELTRLEQALTRSVERERGGRRLVAASAASGEITDRIAGIEESRVAKRIAKALALRIAEWELVVNARQSEFLGKRIERRQTETLIEKAEALENIEAGRRGQRNLDDWFLSRRSPSGEARGDEMLDNAHRPTGYTSQGTGKP
;
A
#
# COMPACT_ATOMS: atom_id res chain seq x y z
N MET A 1 -22.52 3.26 8.49
CA MET A 1 -21.38 4.19 8.18
C MET A 1 -20.76 3.69 6.90
N THR A 2 -20.88 4.41 5.79
CA THR A 2 -20.24 4.00 4.52
C THR A 2 -18.73 4.09 4.68
N VAL A 3 -18.02 3.01 4.30
CA VAL A 3 -16.56 3.04 4.25
C VAL A 3 -16.15 4.34 3.58
N SER A 4 -15.56 5.22 4.37
CA SER A 4 -15.30 6.60 3.97
C SER A 4 -14.49 6.60 2.67
N ARG A 5 -14.91 7.39 1.70
CA ARG A 5 -14.16 7.65 0.46
C ARG A 5 -12.68 8.00 0.77
N ALA A 6 -12.44 8.60 1.95
CA ALA A 6 -11.11 8.90 2.45
C ALA A 6 -10.28 7.63 2.76
N MET A 7 -10.88 6.59 3.36
CA MET A 7 -10.16 5.33 3.64
C MET A 7 -9.75 4.59 2.37
N ARG A 8 -10.60 4.59 1.35
CA ARG A 8 -10.26 4.00 0.04
C ARG A 8 -9.15 4.77 -0.65
N ARG A 9 -9.15 6.11 -0.56
CA ARG A 9 -8.05 6.95 -1.06
C ARG A 9 -6.76 6.70 -0.29
N LEU A 10 -6.83 6.58 1.04
CA LEU A 10 -5.68 6.26 1.88
C LEU A 10 -5.07 4.91 1.47
N LYS A 11 -5.89 3.88 1.25
CA LYS A 11 -5.42 2.58 0.75
C LYS A 11 -4.65 2.74 -0.57
N GLN A 12 -5.19 3.49 -1.53
CA GLN A 12 -4.52 3.74 -2.83
C GLN A 12 -3.17 4.45 -2.66
N VAL A 13 -3.08 5.44 -1.76
CA VAL A 13 -1.81 6.12 -1.48
C VAL A 13 -0.79 5.15 -0.86
N LEU A 14 -1.22 4.30 0.08
CA LEU A 14 -0.35 3.30 0.69
C LEU A 14 0.10 2.23 -0.30
N GLU A 15 -0.74 1.83 -1.25
CA GLU A 15 -0.36 0.93 -2.34
C GLU A 15 0.74 1.53 -3.21
N ILE A 16 0.63 2.81 -3.58
CA ILE A 16 1.65 3.52 -4.36
C ILE A 16 2.97 3.60 -3.55
N GLN A 17 2.89 3.98 -2.27
CA GLN A 17 4.08 4.06 -1.40
C GLN A 17 4.77 2.71 -1.21
N GLU A 18 4.00 1.62 -1.06
CA GLU A 18 4.56 0.26 -0.98
C GLU A 18 5.31 -0.10 -2.27
N GLU A 19 4.73 0.22 -3.44
CA GLU A 19 5.35 -0.06 -4.73
C GLU A 19 6.62 0.77 -4.96
N GLU A 20 6.62 2.04 -4.57
CA GLU A 20 7.82 2.90 -4.60
C GLU A 20 8.94 2.35 -3.70
N CYS A 21 8.61 1.95 -2.47
CA CYS A 21 9.58 1.34 -1.55
C CYS A 21 10.10 0.00 -2.07
N ARG A 22 9.24 -0.80 -2.71
CA ARG A 22 9.60 -2.05 -3.37
C ARG A 22 10.59 -1.81 -4.50
N ALA A 23 10.30 -0.89 -5.40
CA ALA A 23 11.18 -0.53 -6.51
C ALA A 23 12.55 -0.02 -6.00
N ALA A 24 12.55 0.82 -4.96
CA ALA A 24 13.78 1.29 -4.33
C ALA A 24 14.61 0.16 -3.71
N MET A 25 13.98 -0.81 -3.05
CA MET A 25 14.64 -1.99 -2.49
C MET A 25 15.21 -2.89 -3.61
N GLU A 26 14.45 -3.14 -4.66
CA GLU A 26 14.90 -3.95 -5.81
C GLU A 26 16.09 -3.28 -6.53
N SER A 27 16.06 -1.96 -6.70
CA SER A 27 17.17 -1.19 -7.25
C SER A 27 18.44 -1.30 -6.38
N ALA A 28 18.30 -1.16 -5.06
CA ALA A 28 19.42 -1.30 -4.13
C ALA A 28 20.03 -2.72 -4.16
N ARG A 29 19.20 -3.77 -4.25
CA ARG A 29 19.65 -5.16 -4.38
C ARG A 29 20.37 -5.39 -5.71
N ALA A 30 19.87 -4.83 -6.80
CA ALA A 30 20.53 -4.94 -8.10
C ALA A 30 21.93 -4.30 -8.08
N GLU A 31 22.09 -3.16 -7.42
CA GLU A 31 23.39 -2.51 -7.29
C GLU A 31 24.35 -3.31 -6.39
N LEU A 32 23.89 -3.88 -5.28
CA LEU A 32 24.67 -4.78 -4.45
C LEU A 32 25.16 -5.98 -5.27
N THR A 33 24.30 -6.63 -6.02
CA THR A 33 24.67 -7.77 -6.91
C THR A 33 25.71 -7.38 -7.95
N ARG A 34 25.62 -6.17 -8.51
CA ARG A 34 26.65 -5.65 -9.46
C ARG A 34 28.02 -5.50 -8.78
N LEU A 35 28.04 -4.97 -7.55
CA LEU A 35 29.28 -4.82 -6.77
C LEU A 35 29.89 -6.17 -6.42
N GLU A 36 29.09 -7.15 -6.02
CA GLU A 36 29.53 -8.52 -5.73
C GLU A 36 30.12 -9.20 -6.97
N GLN A 37 29.48 -9.04 -8.12
CA GLN A 37 30.02 -9.53 -9.39
C GLN A 37 31.35 -8.84 -9.78
N ALA A 38 31.44 -7.53 -9.54
CA ALA A 38 32.69 -6.79 -9.78
C ALA A 38 33.79 -7.27 -8.86
N LEU A 39 33.49 -7.54 -7.58
CA LEU A 39 34.44 -8.11 -6.62
C LEU A 39 34.92 -9.49 -7.06
N THR A 40 34.02 -10.38 -7.48
CA THR A 40 34.36 -11.71 -7.99
C THR A 40 35.32 -11.63 -9.18
N ARG A 41 35.01 -10.75 -10.17
CA ARG A 41 35.89 -10.51 -11.31
C ARG A 41 37.28 -9.98 -10.89
N SER A 42 37.30 -9.10 -9.90
CA SER A 42 38.56 -8.53 -9.39
C SER A 42 39.42 -9.60 -8.69
N VAL A 43 38.81 -10.49 -7.91
CA VAL A 43 39.50 -11.62 -7.27
C VAL A 43 40.01 -12.61 -8.31
N GLU A 44 39.27 -12.86 -9.38
CA GLU A 44 39.73 -13.73 -10.48
C GLU A 44 40.90 -13.12 -11.25
N ARG A 45 40.90 -11.81 -11.48
CA ARG A 45 42.03 -11.08 -12.07
C ARG A 45 43.28 -11.17 -11.17
N GLU A 46 43.12 -11.01 -9.86
CA GLU A 46 44.24 -11.20 -8.91
C GLU A 46 44.82 -12.61 -9.02
N ARG A 47 43.97 -13.65 -9.09
CA ARG A 47 44.41 -15.04 -9.26
C ARG A 47 45.09 -15.24 -10.61
N GLY A 48 44.59 -14.60 -11.69
CA GLY A 48 45.19 -14.59 -13.00
C GLY A 48 46.61 -14.01 -12.98
N GLY A 49 46.76 -12.83 -12.39
CA GLY A 49 48.06 -12.19 -12.23
C GLY A 49 49.06 -13.06 -11.44
N ARG A 50 48.64 -13.72 -10.36
CA ARG A 50 49.48 -14.67 -9.62
C ARG A 50 49.90 -15.87 -10.42
N ARG A 51 48.98 -16.42 -11.25
CA ARG A 51 49.29 -17.54 -12.16
C ARG A 51 50.32 -17.14 -13.23
N LEU A 52 50.18 -15.92 -13.78
CA LEU A 52 51.15 -15.39 -14.75
C LEU A 52 52.57 -15.25 -14.11
N VAL A 53 52.64 -14.75 -12.86
CA VAL A 53 53.91 -14.69 -12.11
C VAL A 53 54.53 -16.07 -11.89
N ALA A 54 53.72 -17.09 -11.58
CA ALA A 54 54.18 -18.45 -11.37
C ALA A 54 54.69 -19.09 -12.69
N ALA A 55 53.97 -18.87 -13.80
CA ALA A 55 54.37 -19.36 -15.12
C ALA A 55 55.65 -18.69 -15.61
N SER A 56 55.77 -17.38 -15.44
CA SER A 56 56.96 -16.61 -15.84
C SER A 56 58.21 -16.98 -15.02
N ALA A 57 58.06 -17.52 -13.81
CA ALA A 57 59.17 -18.05 -13.04
C ALA A 57 59.77 -19.30 -13.66
N ALA A 58 58.98 -20.10 -14.39
CA ALA A 58 59.44 -21.29 -15.10
C ALA A 58 60.00 -20.97 -16.49
N SER A 59 59.46 -19.95 -17.19
CA SER A 59 59.92 -19.56 -18.53
C SER A 59 61.10 -18.58 -18.52
N GLY A 60 61.31 -17.88 -17.41
CA GLY A 60 62.37 -16.83 -17.32
C GLY A 60 61.94 -15.48 -17.92
N GLU A 61 60.68 -15.31 -18.33
CA GLU A 61 60.17 -14.07 -18.96
C GLU A 61 59.89 -12.99 -17.89
N ILE A 62 60.81 -11.99 -17.80
CA ILE A 62 60.69 -10.92 -16.81
C ILE A 62 59.54 -10.00 -17.10
N THR A 63 59.17 -9.75 -18.32
CA THR A 63 58.05 -8.89 -18.76
C THR A 63 56.72 -9.41 -18.21
N ASP A 64 56.44 -10.70 -18.38
CA ASP A 64 55.23 -11.35 -17.89
C ASP A 64 55.16 -11.38 -16.38
N ARG A 65 56.32 -11.53 -15.71
CA ARG A 65 56.40 -11.48 -14.28
C ARG A 65 56.01 -10.09 -13.71
N ILE A 66 56.52 -9.02 -14.34
CA ILE A 66 56.21 -7.64 -13.95
C ILE A 66 54.73 -7.37 -14.19
N ALA A 67 54.19 -7.73 -15.39
CA ALA A 67 52.79 -7.57 -15.71
C ALA A 67 51.87 -8.30 -14.72
N GLY A 68 52.18 -9.55 -14.36
CA GLY A 68 51.40 -10.34 -13.42
C GLY A 68 51.42 -9.75 -11.99
N ILE A 69 52.57 -9.20 -11.56
CA ILE A 69 52.68 -8.51 -10.24
C ILE A 69 51.78 -7.26 -10.25
N GLU A 70 51.87 -6.42 -11.27
CA GLU A 70 51.09 -5.18 -11.34
C GLU A 70 49.61 -5.46 -11.45
N GLU A 71 49.19 -6.42 -12.26
CA GLU A 71 47.80 -6.83 -12.36
C GLU A 71 47.25 -7.33 -11.02
N SER A 72 47.99 -8.20 -10.33
CA SER A 72 47.61 -8.70 -9.00
C SER A 72 47.48 -7.57 -7.99
N ARG A 73 48.41 -6.59 -7.97
CA ARG A 73 48.38 -5.44 -7.06
C ARG A 73 47.18 -4.53 -7.33
N VAL A 74 46.90 -4.22 -8.60
CA VAL A 74 45.76 -3.38 -9.00
C VAL A 74 44.45 -4.08 -8.62
N ALA A 75 44.30 -5.36 -8.99
CA ALA A 75 43.12 -6.15 -8.70
C ALA A 75 42.84 -6.23 -7.17
N LYS A 76 43.89 -6.42 -6.38
CA LYS A 76 43.76 -6.45 -4.91
C LYS A 76 43.31 -5.11 -4.31
N ARG A 77 43.80 -3.98 -4.85
CA ARG A 77 43.32 -2.64 -4.43
C ARG A 77 41.84 -2.43 -4.77
N ILE A 78 41.45 -2.79 -5.97
CA ILE A 78 40.04 -2.72 -6.42
C ILE A 78 39.16 -3.60 -5.54
N ALA A 79 39.56 -4.85 -5.30
CA ALA A 79 38.81 -5.78 -4.44
C ALA A 79 38.59 -5.23 -3.03
N LYS A 80 39.60 -4.59 -2.43
CA LYS A 80 39.46 -3.93 -1.10
C LYS A 80 38.46 -2.78 -1.13
N ALA A 81 38.54 -1.93 -2.16
CA ALA A 81 37.60 -0.80 -2.30
C ALA A 81 36.15 -1.28 -2.52
N LEU A 82 35.98 -2.34 -3.33
CA LEU A 82 34.66 -2.95 -3.57
C LEU A 82 34.09 -3.59 -2.30
N ALA A 83 34.91 -4.26 -1.49
CA ALA A 83 34.47 -4.86 -0.24
C ALA A 83 33.91 -3.81 0.76
N LEU A 84 34.52 -2.63 0.83
CA LEU A 84 34.00 -1.54 1.66
C LEU A 84 32.66 -1.02 1.12
N ARG A 85 32.56 -0.82 -0.20
CA ARG A 85 31.30 -0.40 -0.83
C ARG A 85 30.19 -1.43 -0.68
N ILE A 86 30.49 -2.71 -0.75
CA ILE A 86 29.53 -3.78 -0.52
C ILE A 86 28.95 -3.67 0.90
N ALA A 87 29.79 -3.52 1.93
CA ALA A 87 29.34 -3.36 3.31
C ALA A 87 28.43 -2.13 3.50
N GLU A 88 28.74 -1.00 2.84
CA GLU A 88 27.87 0.19 2.83
C GLU A 88 26.52 -0.10 2.17
N TRP A 89 26.54 -0.78 1.01
CA TRP A 89 25.31 -1.11 0.29
C TRP A 89 24.45 -2.17 0.97
N GLU A 90 25.02 -3.10 1.71
CA GLU A 90 24.29 -4.03 2.57
C GLU A 90 23.43 -3.28 3.61
N LEU A 91 24.00 -2.22 4.21
CA LEU A 91 23.23 -1.37 5.14
C LEU A 91 22.08 -0.65 4.44
N VAL A 92 22.32 -0.15 3.22
CA VAL A 92 21.27 0.50 2.41
C VAL A 92 20.14 -0.48 2.05
N VAL A 93 20.50 -1.69 1.62
CA VAL A 93 19.52 -2.74 1.29
C VAL A 93 18.66 -3.09 2.52
N ASN A 94 19.29 -3.26 3.69
CA ASN A 94 18.59 -3.55 4.94
C ASN A 94 17.64 -2.42 5.34
N ALA A 95 18.06 -1.16 5.19
CA ALA A 95 17.20 0.00 5.46
C ALA A 95 16.00 0.03 4.52
N ARG A 96 16.20 -0.13 3.19
CA ARG A 96 15.13 -0.16 2.20
C ARG A 96 14.17 -1.33 2.39
N GLN A 97 14.68 -2.48 2.82
CA GLN A 97 13.84 -3.62 3.17
C GLN A 97 12.94 -3.32 4.38
N SER A 98 13.47 -2.66 5.40
CA SER A 98 12.68 -2.25 6.57
C SER A 98 11.60 -1.25 6.20
N GLU A 99 11.89 -0.26 5.36
CA GLU A 99 10.93 0.71 4.84
C GLU A 99 9.79 0.02 4.07
N PHE A 100 10.13 -0.88 3.15
CA PHE A 100 9.14 -1.65 2.39
C PHE A 100 8.24 -2.49 3.29
N LEU A 101 8.81 -3.21 4.27
CA LEU A 101 8.01 -4.02 5.21
C LEU A 101 7.10 -3.15 6.07
N GLY A 102 7.57 -1.96 6.51
CA GLY A 102 6.75 -0.99 7.22
C GLY A 102 5.53 -0.55 6.41
N LYS A 103 5.74 -0.13 5.16
CA LYS A 103 4.64 0.28 4.26
C LYS A 103 3.66 -0.84 3.94
N ARG A 104 4.15 -2.05 3.77
CA ARG A 104 3.31 -3.24 3.59
C ARG A 104 2.42 -3.53 4.80
N ILE A 105 2.95 -3.35 6.02
CA ILE A 105 2.17 -3.50 7.25
C ILE A 105 1.10 -2.43 7.34
N GLU A 106 1.44 -1.15 7.12
CA GLU A 106 0.48 -0.04 7.11
C GLU A 106 -0.68 -0.27 6.12
N ARG A 107 -0.37 -0.70 4.90
CA ARG A 107 -1.39 -1.05 3.90
C ARG A 107 -2.30 -2.17 4.38
N ARG A 108 -1.74 -3.27 4.88
CA ARG A 108 -2.53 -4.41 5.38
C ARG A 108 -3.42 -4.05 6.57
N GLN A 109 -2.93 -3.21 7.48
CA GLN A 109 -3.74 -2.72 8.59
C GLN A 109 -4.93 -1.90 8.09
N THR A 110 -4.70 -1.00 7.12
CA THR A 110 -5.76 -0.20 6.49
C THR A 110 -6.78 -1.09 5.77
N GLU A 111 -6.32 -2.11 5.04
CA GLU A 111 -7.17 -3.11 4.38
C GLU A 111 -8.09 -3.83 5.38
N THR A 112 -7.51 -4.33 6.47
CA THR A 112 -8.26 -4.99 7.54
C THR A 112 -9.30 -4.08 8.19
N LEU A 113 -8.99 -2.78 8.34
CA LEU A 113 -9.95 -1.80 8.87
C LEU A 113 -11.11 -1.57 7.90
N ILE A 114 -10.83 -1.48 6.60
CA ILE A 114 -11.85 -1.35 5.55
C ILE A 114 -12.77 -2.59 5.54
N GLU A 115 -12.20 -3.80 5.54
CA GLU A 115 -12.95 -5.05 5.57
C GLU A 115 -13.87 -5.16 6.79
N LYS A 116 -13.37 -4.79 7.98
CA LYS A 116 -14.18 -4.76 9.20
C LYS A 116 -15.31 -3.75 9.12
N ALA A 117 -15.05 -2.56 8.58
CA ALA A 117 -16.07 -1.55 8.41
C ALA A 117 -17.16 -1.98 7.42
N GLU A 118 -16.77 -2.61 6.29
CA GLU A 118 -17.70 -3.16 5.31
C GLU A 118 -18.54 -4.32 5.89
N ALA A 119 -17.92 -5.19 6.69
CA ALA A 119 -18.64 -6.27 7.37
C ALA A 119 -19.69 -5.74 8.35
N LEU A 120 -19.36 -4.72 9.13
CA LEU A 120 -20.31 -4.07 10.05
C LEU A 120 -21.46 -3.40 9.29
N GLU A 121 -21.17 -2.71 8.17
CA GLU A 121 -22.20 -2.11 7.31
C GLU A 121 -23.17 -3.14 6.75
N ASN A 122 -22.66 -4.28 6.31
CA ASN A 122 -23.48 -5.37 5.80
C ASN A 122 -24.41 -5.94 6.88
N ILE A 123 -23.91 -6.10 8.11
CA ILE A 123 -24.73 -6.53 9.26
C ILE A 123 -25.82 -5.49 9.58
N GLU A 124 -25.48 -4.22 9.61
CA GLU A 124 -26.45 -3.15 9.87
C GLU A 124 -27.49 -3.01 8.74
N ALA A 125 -27.06 -3.19 7.49
CA ALA A 125 -27.97 -3.20 6.35
C ALA A 125 -28.94 -4.38 6.42
N GLY A 126 -28.44 -5.57 6.77
CA GLY A 126 -29.29 -6.74 7.01
C GLY A 126 -30.31 -6.52 8.12
N ARG A 127 -29.89 -5.95 9.26
CA ARG A 127 -30.81 -5.61 10.38
C ARG A 127 -31.86 -4.57 9.98
N ARG A 128 -31.50 -3.58 9.17
CA ARG A 128 -32.45 -2.59 8.64
C ARG A 128 -33.45 -3.24 7.68
N GLY A 129 -32.97 -4.11 6.80
CA GLY A 129 -33.83 -4.88 5.91
C GLY A 129 -34.83 -5.74 6.68
N GLN A 130 -34.39 -6.43 7.73
CA GLN A 130 -35.25 -7.23 8.59
C GLN A 130 -36.34 -6.37 9.26
N ARG A 131 -35.98 -5.24 9.86
CA ARG A 131 -36.96 -4.31 10.47
C ARG A 131 -37.99 -3.82 9.46
N ASN A 132 -37.56 -3.44 8.25
CA ASN A 132 -38.48 -3.00 7.20
C ASN A 132 -39.46 -4.11 6.78
N LEU A 133 -39.01 -5.37 6.75
CA LEU A 133 -39.88 -6.51 6.48
C LEU A 133 -40.87 -6.74 7.64
N ASP A 134 -40.41 -6.67 8.87
CA ASP A 134 -41.24 -6.83 10.06
C ASP A 134 -42.34 -5.73 10.11
N ASP A 135 -41.97 -4.47 9.86
CA ASP A 135 -42.90 -3.33 9.77
C ASP A 135 -43.91 -3.51 8.63
N TRP A 136 -43.46 -4.03 7.48
CA TRP A 136 -44.36 -4.31 6.35
C TRP A 136 -45.36 -5.44 6.69
N PHE A 137 -44.93 -6.52 7.36
CA PHE A 137 -45.80 -7.59 7.82
C PHE A 137 -46.81 -7.10 8.86
N LEU A 138 -46.37 -6.27 9.81
CA LEU A 138 -47.24 -5.68 10.84
C LEU A 138 -48.30 -4.75 10.22
N SER A 139 -47.91 -3.91 9.26
CA SER A 139 -48.86 -3.01 8.57
C SER A 139 -49.93 -3.74 7.77
N ARG A 140 -49.60 -4.91 7.20
CA ARG A 140 -50.58 -5.76 6.53
C ARG A 140 -51.50 -6.56 7.47
N ARG A 141 -51.04 -6.81 8.67
CA ARG A 141 -51.75 -7.58 9.71
C ARG A 141 -52.68 -6.71 10.55
N SER A 142 -52.55 -5.39 10.53
CA SER A 142 -53.52 -4.47 11.10
C SER A 142 -54.77 -4.51 10.20
N PRO A 143 -55.86 -5.16 10.59
CA PRO A 143 -57.08 -5.06 9.84
C PRO A 143 -57.53 -3.61 9.86
N SER A 144 -57.86 -3.05 8.74
CA SER A 144 -58.75 -1.91 8.58
C SER A 144 -60.11 -2.28 9.18
N GLY A 145 -60.16 -2.25 10.48
CA GLY A 145 -61.36 -2.46 11.26
C GLY A 145 -61.49 -1.30 12.22
N GLU A 146 -62.18 -0.30 11.74
CA GLU A 146 -63.05 0.60 12.50
C GLU A 146 -63.16 1.94 11.77
N ALA A 147 -63.87 1.92 10.70
CA ALA A 147 -64.55 3.11 10.22
C ALA A 147 -65.96 2.70 9.74
N ARG A 148 -66.78 2.34 10.74
CA ARG A 148 -68.24 2.30 10.58
C ARG A 148 -68.87 2.58 11.95
N GLY A 149 -69.26 3.74 12.16
CA GLY A 149 -70.15 4.30 13.18
C GLY A 149 -70.39 5.69 12.70
N ASP A 150 -71.34 5.85 11.88
CA ASP A 150 -72.70 6.29 12.11
C ASP A 150 -72.76 7.50 13.06
N GLU A 151 -73.00 8.66 12.45
CA GLU A 151 -74.11 9.49 12.91
C GLU A 151 -74.33 10.63 11.92
N MET A 152 -75.39 10.47 11.12
CA MET A 152 -76.20 11.60 10.68
C MET A 152 -76.73 12.32 11.91
N LEU A 153 -76.68 13.61 11.86
CA LEU A 153 -77.73 14.58 12.25
C LEU A 153 -77.08 15.96 12.41
N ASP A 154 -77.31 16.77 11.46
CA ASP A 154 -78.28 17.87 11.49
C ASP A 154 -77.72 19.23 11.89
N ASN A 155 -78.02 20.12 11.01
CA ASN A 155 -78.46 21.50 11.23
C ASN A 155 -77.44 22.65 11.19
N ALA A 156 -77.55 23.29 10.04
CA ALA A 156 -77.71 24.74 9.88
C ALA A 156 -77.02 25.67 10.91
N HIS A 157 -76.08 26.44 10.45
CA HIS A 157 -76.13 27.91 10.48
C HIS A 157 -74.96 28.53 9.72
N ARG A 158 -75.28 29.21 8.65
CA ARG A 158 -74.47 30.37 8.14
C ARG A 158 -74.80 31.56 9.04
N PRO A 159 -73.90 32.54 9.21
CA PRO A 159 -73.57 33.44 8.10
C PRO A 159 -72.13 34.04 8.11
N THR A 160 -71.72 34.37 6.94
CA THR A 160 -71.11 35.63 6.41
C THR A 160 -70.19 36.44 7.29
N GLY A 161 -69.02 36.75 6.74
CA GLY A 161 -68.57 38.08 6.82
C GLY A 161 -67.04 38.31 6.95
N TYR A 162 -66.53 39.04 5.99
CA TYR A 162 -65.41 40.02 6.00
C TYR A 162 -63.96 39.57 5.87
N THR A 163 -63.43 39.68 4.68
CA THR A 163 -62.46 40.66 4.13
C THR A 163 -61.44 41.26 5.13
N SER A 164 -60.16 41.17 4.74
CA SER A 164 -59.17 42.25 4.58
C SER A 164 -57.78 41.64 4.50
N GLN A 165 -57.05 41.64 3.40
CA GLN A 165 -56.09 42.62 2.85
C GLN A 165 -55.00 43.03 3.84
N GLY A 166 -53.74 42.89 3.42
CA GLY A 166 -52.54 43.58 3.88
C GLY A 166 -51.30 42.81 3.63
N THR A 167 -50.73 42.82 2.45
CA THR A 167 -49.57 43.65 1.98
C THR A 167 -48.38 43.72 2.94
N GLY A 168 -47.22 43.37 2.41
CA GLY A 168 -45.98 43.97 2.82
C GLY A 168 -44.75 43.09 2.74
N LYS A 169 -44.06 43.17 1.60
CA LYS A 169 -42.61 43.05 1.50
C LYS A 169 -41.93 44.24 2.19
N PRO A 170 -40.62 44.25 2.46
CA PRO A 170 -39.56 43.71 1.58
C PRO A 170 -38.76 42.57 2.17
#